data_1bdec66c0c079e6a528089444135c34b
#
_entry.id   1bdec66c0c079e6a528089444135c34b
#
_cell.length_a   1.000
_cell.length_b   1.000
_cell.length_c   1.000
_cell.angle_alpha   90.00
_cell.angle_beta   90.00
_cell.angle_gamma   90.00
#
_symmetry.space_group_name_H-M   'P 1'
#
loop_
_entity.id
_entity.type
_entity.pdbx_description
1 polymer ?
#
loop_
_entity_poly.entity_id
_entity_poly.type
_entity_poly.pdbx_seq_one_letter_code
_entity_poly.pdbx_strand_id
1 'polypeptide(L)'
;MQVGSVEEEEVEYIQQHTRPGEDVYSGAGRHDKLFLNDILFYFISKREAPTKWYYLEPGLETTYAIQKQMIQDLDSHHVTYVIRNFTWDAVAEPNESRFSSGVTILDQYIDANYKPEASFPQILILHRATPFLGWFERRRKKQVRE
;
A
#
# COMPACT_ATOMS: atom_id res chain seq x y z
N MET A 1 -15.28 3.70 20.78
CA MET A 1 -15.49 2.99 19.51
C MET A 1 -14.92 1.59 19.65
N GLN A 2 -15.72 0.59 19.35
CA GLN A 2 -15.27 -0.79 19.45
C GLN A 2 -14.59 -1.18 18.13
N VAL A 3 -13.28 -1.45 18.20
CA VAL A 3 -12.50 -1.93 17.05
C VAL A 3 -12.68 -3.43 16.96
N GLY A 4 -12.86 -3.97 15.75
CA GLY A 4 -12.96 -5.42 15.55
C GLY A 4 -11.66 -6.12 15.92
N SER A 5 -11.72 -7.40 16.29
CA SER A 5 -10.55 -8.16 16.74
C SER A 5 -9.40 -8.20 15.73
N VAL A 6 -9.71 -8.24 14.43
CA VAL A 6 -8.71 -8.25 13.35
C VAL A 6 -8.00 -6.90 13.25
N GLU A 7 -8.76 -5.81 13.37
CA GLU A 7 -8.19 -4.46 13.35
C GLU A 7 -7.32 -4.21 14.57
N GLU A 8 -7.71 -4.73 15.73
CA GLU A 8 -6.89 -4.65 16.96
C GLU A 8 -5.56 -5.38 16.79
N GLU A 9 -5.59 -6.59 16.24
CA GLU A 9 -4.38 -7.39 16.01
C GLU A 9 -3.44 -6.72 15.00
N GLU A 10 -3.99 -6.17 13.92
CA GLU A 10 -3.24 -5.42 12.90
C GLU A 10 -2.56 -4.19 13.51
N VAL A 11 -3.32 -3.37 14.22
CA VAL A 11 -2.83 -2.15 14.85
C VAL A 11 -1.75 -2.49 15.89
N GLU A 12 -2.00 -3.48 16.74
CA GLU A 12 -1.04 -3.91 17.75
C GLU A 12 0.27 -4.38 17.13
N TYR A 13 0.19 -5.19 16.07
CA TYR A 13 1.38 -5.66 15.36
C TYR A 13 2.21 -4.51 14.84
N ILE A 14 1.58 -3.56 14.15
CA ILE A 14 2.28 -2.40 13.59
C ILE A 14 2.87 -1.53 14.70
N GLN A 15 2.15 -1.31 15.79
CA GLN A 15 2.66 -0.51 16.91
C GLN A 15 3.86 -1.15 17.59
N GLN A 16 3.92 -2.48 17.65
CA GLN A 16 5.05 -3.21 18.23
C GLN A 16 6.30 -3.20 17.33
N HIS A 17 6.14 -3.01 16.02
CA HIS A 17 7.23 -3.10 15.04
C HIS A 17 7.63 -1.76 14.44
N THR A 18 6.96 -0.68 14.78
CA THR A 18 7.23 0.67 14.29
C THR A 18 7.28 1.68 15.43
N ARG A 19 7.81 2.86 15.15
CA ARG A 19 7.87 3.97 16.12
C ARG A 19 6.60 4.83 16.02
N PRO A 20 6.19 5.50 17.11
CA PRO A 20 5.12 6.49 17.06
C PRO A 20 5.38 7.55 15.97
N GLY A 21 4.39 7.81 15.12
CA GLY A 21 4.51 8.76 14.02
C GLY A 21 5.29 8.29 12.80
N GLU A 22 5.78 7.04 12.78
CA GLU A 22 6.46 6.47 11.62
C GLU A 22 5.49 6.29 10.45
N ASP A 23 5.98 6.52 9.23
CA ASP A 23 5.17 6.32 8.02
C ASP A 23 4.95 4.84 7.76
N VAL A 24 3.68 4.45 7.61
CA VAL A 24 3.25 3.10 7.25
C VAL A 24 2.23 3.22 6.14
N TYR A 25 2.37 2.45 5.07
CA TYR A 25 1.38 2.46 3.99
C TYR A 25 0.34 1.37 4.21
N SER A 26 -0.93 1.77 4.28
CA SER A 26 -2.07 0.86 4.31
C SER A 26 -2.93 1.08 3.07
N GLY A 27 -3.04 0.06 2.23
CA GLY A 27 -3.77 0.14 0.98
C GLY A 27 -4.51 -1.14 0.64
N ALA A 28 -5.06 -1.19 -0.56
CA ALA A 28 -5.78 -2.34 -1.08
C ALA A 28 -4.81 -3.46 -1.48
N GLY A 29 -5.32 -4.66 -1.71
CA GLY A 29 -4.56 -5.78 -2.23
C GLY A 29 -4.15 -5.60 -3.69
N ARG A 30 -4.84 -4.71 -4.41
CA ARG A 30 -4.54 -4.34 -5.80
C ARG A 30 -4.85 -2.86 -6.02
N HIS A 31 -4.11 -2.21 -6.94
CA HIS A 31 -4.25 -0.76 -7.19
C HIS A 31 -4.69 -0.42 -8.61
N ASP A 32 -4.89 -1.41 -9.48
CA ASP A 32 -5.44 -1.20 -10.83
C ASP A 32 -6.96 -1.06 -10.84
N LYS A 33 -7.59 -1.43 -9.73
CA LYS A 33 -9.03 -1.44 -9.55
C LYS A 33 -9.32 -1.26 -8.07
N LEU A 34 -9.75 -0.07 -7.69
CA LEU A 34 -9.99 0.28 -6.30
C LEU A 34 -11.47 0.46 -6.03
N PHE A 35 -11.91 0.08 -4.84
CA PHE A 35 -13.25 0.39 -4.35
C PHE A 35 -13.19 1.30 -3.14
N LEU A 36 -12.44 0.89 -2.11
CA LEU A 36 -12.41 1.59 -0.83
C LEU A 36 -11.08 1.31 -0.12
N ASN A 37 -10.64 2.24 0.72
CA ASN A 37 -9.51 2.04 1.63
C ASN A 37 -9.93 2.31 3.08
N ASP A 38 -9.36 1.54 4.00
CA ASP A 38 -9.60 1.72 5.43
C ASP A 38 -8.64 2.78 6.00
N ILE A 39 -9.09 4.03 5.99
CA ILE A 39 -8.32 5.14 6.53
C ILE A 39 -8.32 5.17 8.07
N LEU A 40 -9.25 4.44 8.69
CA LEU A 40 -9.35 4.37 10.14
C LEU A 40 -8.09 3.77 10.77
N PHE A 41 -7.41 2.89 10.05
CA PHE A 41 -6.12 2.33 10.46
C PHE A 41 -5.12 3.42 10.88
N TYR A 42 -4.94 4.46 10.05
CA TYR A 42 -4.00 5.54 10.36
C TYR A 42 -4.34 6.26 11.65
N PHE A 43 -5.61 6.52 11.85
CA PHE A 43 -6.10 7.21 13.03
C PHE A 43 -5.89 6.38 14.31
N ILE A 44 -6.27 5.10 14.27
CA ILE A 44 -6.19 4.22 15.44
C ILE A 44 -4.74 3.85 15.76
N SER A 45 -3.93 3.55 14.74
CA SER A 45 -2.53 3.15 14.93
C SER A 45 -1.63 4.32 15.31
N LYS A 46 -2.06 5.55 15.06
CA LYS A 46 -1.27 6.77 15.21
C LYS A 46 0.02 6.70 14.37
N ARG A 47 -0.11 6.16 13.16
CA ARG A 47 0.95 6.13 12.17
C ARG A 47 0.60 7.08 11.03
N GLU A 48 1.62 7.61 10.36
CA GLU A 48 1.43 8.58 9.29
C GLU A 48 1.30 7.90 7.94
N ALA A 49 0.45 8.45 7.07
CA ALA A 49 0.38 8.02 5.69
C ALA A 49 1.55 8.64 4.91
N PRO A 50 2.35 7.84 4.16
CA PRO A 50 3.51 8.37 3.43
C PRO A 50 3.15 9.14 2.18
N THR A 51 1.90 9.11 1.76
CA THR A 51 1.39 9.74 0.55
C THR A 51 0.08 10.47 0.83
N LYS A 52 -0.17 11.55 0.10
CA LYS A 52 -1.42 12.29 0.22
C LYS A 52 -2.64 11.53 -0.35
N TRP A 53 -2.41 10.44 -1.10
CA TRP A 53 -3.48 9.62 -1.67
C TRP A 53 -3.84 8.42 -0.78
N TYR A 54 -3.87 8.60 0.52
CA TYR A 54 -4.21 7.53 1.47
C TYR A 54 -5.69 7.15 1.44
N TYR A 55 -6.54 7.98 0.89
CA TYR A 55 -7.99 7.73 0.82
C TYR A 55 -8.37 6.72 -0.26
N LEU A 56 -7.58 6.56 -1.29
CA LEU A 56 -7.76 5.65 -2.43
C LEU A 56 -9.13 5.78 -3.11
N GLU A 57 -9.26 6.74 -4.00
CA GLU A 57 -10.47 6.95 -4.81
C GLU A 57 -10.35 6.27 -6.17
N PRO A 58 -11.41 5.55 -6.61
CA PRO A 58 -11.42 4.97 -7.96
C PRO A 58 -11.21 6.04 -9.05
N GLY A 59 -10.38 5.72 -10.04
CA GLY A 59 -10.10 6.63 -11.15
C GLY A 59 -8.97 7.63 -10.91
N LEU A 60 -8.47 7.74 -9.69
CA LEU A 60 -7.30 8.57 -9.36
C LEU A 60 -6.07 7.70 -9.13
N GLU A 61 -6.05 6.94 -8.03
CA GLU A 61 -4.91 6.10 -7.65
C GLU A 61 -4.75 4.87 -8.55
N THR A 62 -5.69 4.63 -9.45
CA THR A 62 -5.57 3.60 -10.47
C THR A 62 -4.77 4.06 -11.69
N THR A 63 -4.46 5.36 -11.80
CA THR A 63 -3.72 5.91 -12.93
C THR A 63 -2.21 5.74 -12.77
N TYR A 64 -1.50 5.70 -13.90
CA TYR A 64 -0.03 5.59 -13.90
C TYR A 64 0.64 6.76 -13.17
N ALA A 65 0.23 7.98 -13.45
CA ALA A 65 0.85 9.18 -12.86
C ALA A 65 0.77 9.17 -11.34
N ILE A 66 -0.39 8.83 -10.78
CA ILE A 66 -0.58 8.78 -9.33
C ILE A 66 0.17 7.60 -8.70
N GLN A 67 0.11 6.41 -9.30
CA GLN A 67 0.86 5.26 -8.80
C GLN A 67 2.37 5.51 -8.82
N LYS A 68 2.87 6.17 -9.86
CA LYS A 68 4.28 6.58 -9.92
C LYS A 68 4.66 7.51 -8.77
N GLN A 69 3.82 8.49 -8.49
CA GLN A 69 4.04 9.41 -7.37
C GLN A 69 4.01 8.68 -6.03
N MET A 70 3.08 7.75 -5.85
CA MET A 70 3.00 6.94 -4.64
C MET A 70 4.27 6.10 -4.43
N ILE A 71 4.81 5.51 -5.49
CA ILE A 71 6.09 4.77 -5.42
C ILE A 71 7.21 5.69 -4.95
N GLN A 72 7.30 6.89 -5.51
CA GLN A 72 8.31 7.87 -5.12
C GLN A 72 8.15 8.28 -3.65
N ASP A 73 6.93 8.44 -3.18
CA ASP A 73 6.63 8.76 -1.78
C ASP A 73 7.06 7.62 -0.85
N LEU A 74 6.77 6.36 -1.21
CA LEU A 74 7.17 5.20 -0.41
C LEU A 74 8.70 5.07 -0.32
N ASP A 75 9.42 5.33 -1.41
CA ASP A 75 10.87 5.29 -1.41
C ASP A 75 11.47 6.46 -0.61
N SER A 76 11.02 7.68 -0.84
CA SER A 76 11.59 8.88 -0.20
C SER A 76 11.31 8.94 1.30
N HIS A 77 10.18 8.41 1.75
CA HIS A 77 9.82 8.34 3.16
C HIS A 77 10.37 7.10 3.87
N HIS A 78 11.13 6.25 3.16
CA HIS A 78 11.71 5.02 3.68
C HIS A 78 10.69 4.15 4.42
N VAL A 79 9.56 3.87 3.76
CA VAL A 79 8.46 3.11 4.34
C VAL A 79 8.87 1.65 4.51
N THR A 80 8.97 1.17 5.75
CA THR A 80 9.40 -0.18 6.08
C THR A 80 8.28 -1.19 6.08
N TYR A 81 7.05 -0.77 6.37
CA TYR A 81 5.87 -1.65 6.43
C TYR A 81 4.79 -1.20 5.47
N VAL A 82 4.27 -2.16 4.72
CA VAL A 82 3.12 -2.01 3.83
C VAL A 82 2.05 -3.00 4.26
N ILE A 83 0.81 -2.52 4.34
CA ILE A 83 -0.34 -3.35 4.65
C ILE A 83 -1.20 -3.45 3.40
N ARG A 84 -1.55 -4.69 3.02
CA ARG A 84 -2.54 -4.96 1.98
C ARG A 84 -3.82 -5.43 2.65
N ASN A 85 -4.89 -4.67 2.45
CA ASN A 85 -6.22 -5.01 2.93
C ASN A 85 -7.06 -5.49 1.75
N PHE A 86 -7.41 -6.77 1.74
CA PHE A 86 -8.13 -7.42 0.64
C PHE A 86 -9.65 -7.36 0.81
N THR A 87 -10.16 -6.73 1.86
CA THR A 87 -11.58 -6.76 2.22
C THR A 87 -12.49 -6.35 1.05
N TRP A 88 -12.10 -5.35 0.29
CA TRP A 88 -12.94 -4.79 -0.76
C TRP A 88 -12.48 -5.11 -2.18
N ASP A 89 -11.44 -5.93 -2.35
CA ASP A 89 -10.86 -6.21 -3.68
C ASP A 89 -11.82 -6.91 -4.64
N ALA A 90 -12.74 -7.72 -4.10
CA ALA A 90 -13.73 -8.44 -4.89
C ALA A 90 -15.01 -7.63 -5.15
N VAL A 91 -15.15 -6.46 -4.54
CA VAL A 91 -16.33 -5.61 -4.72
C VAL A 91 -16.22 -4.84 -6.02
N ALA A 92 -17.29 -4.81 -6.80
CA ALA A 92 -17.35 -4.07 -8.07
C ALA A 92 -18.38 -2.96 -7.99
N GLU A 93 -17.98 -1.74 -8.38
CA GLU A 93 -18.91 -0.64 -8.50
C GLU A 93 -19.80 -0.81 -9.72
N PRO A 94 -21.03 -0.22 -9.73
CA PRO A 94 -21.95 -0.36 -10.86
C PRO A 94 -21.60 0.54 -12.06
N ASN A 95 -20.42 1.12 -12.13
CA ASN A 95 -19.96 2.03 -13.16
C ASN A 95 -18.62 1.57 -13.76
N GLU A 96 -17.99 2.40 -14.59
CA GLU A 96 -16.74 2.07 -15.27
C GLU A 96 -15.56 1.84 -14.32
N SER A 97 -15.60 2.34 -13.09
CA SER A 97 -14.52 2.13 -12.12
C SER A 97 -14.39 0.66 -11.67
N ARG A 98 -15.37 -0.19 -12.00
CA ARG A 98 -15.26 -1.65 -11.78
C ARG A 98 -14.21 -2.33 -12.67
N PHE A 99 -13.80 -1.67 -13.74
CA PHE A 99 -12.82 -2.22 -14.67
C PHE A 99 -11.40 -1.86 -14.26
N SER A 100 -10.47 -2.78 -14.52
CA SER A 100 -9.05 -2.52 -14.30
C SER A 100 -8.56 -1.38 -15.20
N SER A 101 -7.73 -0.49 -14.64
CA SER A 101 -7.04 0.53 -15.42
C SER A 101 -5.91 -0.05 -16.29
N GLY A 102 -5.51 -1.29 -16.03
CA GLY A 102 -4.34 -1.91 -16.64
C GLY A 102 -3.01 -1.45 -16.04
N VAL A 103 -3.04 -0.53 -15.06
CA VAL A 103 -1.81 0.01 -14.43
C VAL A 103 -1.54 -0.76 -13.14
N THR A 104 -0.47 -1.54 -13.15
CA THR A 104 -0.08 -2.40 -12.00
C THR A 104 1.30 -2.03 -11.44
N ILE A 105 1.82 -0.86 -11.76
CA ILE A 105 3.19 -0.48 -11.40
C ILE A 105 3.39 -0.40 -9.88
N LEU A 106 2.40 0.08 -9.12
CA LEU A 106 2.50 0.13 -7.67
C LEU A 106 2.49 -1.27 -7.05
N ASP A 107 1.64 -2.16 -7.56
CA ASP A 107 1.62 -3.55 -7.09
C ASP A 107 2.92 -4.28 -7.43
N GLN A 108 3.48 -4.05 -8.62
CA GLN A 108 4.79 -4.58 -9.01
C GLN A 108 5.89 -4.07 -8.07
N TYR A 109 5.86 -2.78 -7.72
CA TYR A 109 6.82 -2.19 -6.79
C TYR A 109 6.73 -2.86 -5.42
N ILE A 110 5.53 -3.02 -4.89
CA ILE A 110 5.31 -3.66 -3.58
C ILE A 110 5.81 -5.11 -3.61
N ASP A 111 5.42 -5.88 -4.62
CA ASP A 111 5.82 -7.28 -4.75
C ASP A 111 7.35 -7.45 -4.85
N ALA A 112 8.03 -6.53 -5.54
CA ALA A 112 9.48 -6.61 -5.73
C ALA A 112 10.29 -6.20 -4.50
N ASN A 113 9.74 -5.34 -3.63
CA ASN A 113 10.51 -4.70 -2.57
C ASN A 113 10.09 -5.08 -1.16
N TYR A 114 8.93 -5.71 -0.98
CA TYR A 114 8.39 -6.08 0.32
C TYR A 114 8.08 -7.57 0.37
N LYS A 115 8.26 -8.17 1.55
CA LYS A 115 7.99 -9.59 1.79
C LYS A 115 6.91 -9.75 2.85
N PRO A 116 6.00 -10.73 2.70
CA PRO A 116 5.03 -11.04 3.75
C PRO A 116 5.73 -11.38 5.08
N GLU A 117 5.26 -10.77 6.16
CA GLU A 117 5.80 -11.00 7.51
C GLU A 117 4.72 -11.51 8.47
N ALA A 118 3.49 -11.00 8.37
CA ALA A 118 2.37 -11.43 9.18
C ALA A 118 1.08 -11.38 8.38
N SER A 119 0.12 -12.23 8.73
CA SER A 119 -1.19 -12.24 8.08
C SER A 119 -2.31 -12.41 9.10
N PHE A 120 -3.39 -11.69 8.85
CA PHE A 120 -4.65 -11.79 9.57
C PHE A 120 -5.77 -11.95 8.54
N PRO A 121 -7.01 -12.33 8.92
CA PRO A 121 -8.09 -12.42 7.95
C PRO A 121 -8.23 -11.15 7.11
N GLN A 122 -8.10 -11.26 5.78
CA GLN A 122 -8.15 -10.18 4.80
C GLN A 122 -7.02 -9.14 4.91
N ILE A 123 -6.03 -9.36 5.78
CA ILE A 123 -4.92 -8.42 6.01
C ILE A 123 -3.59 -9.14 5.81
N LEU A 124 -2.70 -8.55 5.01
CA LEU A 124 -1.33 -9.02 4.84
C LEU A 124 -0.38 -7.89 5.18
N ILE A 125 0.54 -8.13 6.12
CA ILE A 125 1.55 -7.17 6.53
C ILE A 125 2.88 -7.57 5.89
N LEU A 126 3.47 -6.63 5.13
CA LEU A 126 4.72 -6.84 4.41
C LEU A 126 5.81 -5.92 4.96
N HIS A 127 7.02 -6.44 5.00
CA HIS A 127 8.21 -5.73 5.47
C HIS A 127 9.18 -5.49 4.32
N ARG A 128 9.82 -4.34 4.30
CA ARG A 128 10.81 -3.96 3.28
C ARG A 128 11.96 -4.97 3.26
N ALA A 129 12.26 -5.50 2.08
CA ALA A 129 13.30 -6.51 1.88
C ALA A 129 14.45 -6.04 0.98
N THR A 130 14.37 -4.82 0.43
CA THR A 130 15.38 -4.27 -0.47
C THR A 130 15.82 -2.88 0.00
N PRO A 131 17.02 -2.41 -0.42
CA PRO A 131 17.44 -1.03 -0.12
C PRO A 131 16.52 0.01 -0.75
N PHE A 132 16.44 1.21 -0.13
CA PHE A 132 15.68 2.35 -0.63
C PHE A 132 16.47 3.10 -1.72
N LEU A 133 16.81 2.40 -2.79
CA LEU A 133 17.37 2.99 -4.00
C LEU A 133 16.23 3.21 -5.00
N GLY A 134 16.17 4.35 -5.64
CA GLY A 134 15.07 4.72 -6.53
C GLY A 134 14.65 3.60 -7.49
N TRP A 135 13.38 3.19 -7.40
CA TRP A 135 12.83 2.10 -8.19
C TRP A 135 13.01 2.29 -9.70
N PHE A 136 12.72 3.50 -10.18
CA PHE A 136 12.80 3.80 -11.62
C PHE A 136 14.23 3.85 -12.10
N GLU A 137 15.17 4.30 -11.28
CA GLU A 137 16.60 4.31 -11.61
C GLU A 137 17.15 2.90 -11.71
N ARG A 138 16.77 2.00 -10.81
CA ARG A 138 17.20 0.60 -10.87
C ARG A 138 16.69 -0.09 -12.13
N ARG A 139 15.44 0.18 -12.53
CA ARG A 139 14.89 -0.38 -13.77
C ARG A 139 15.62 0.15 -14.98
N ARG A 140 15.96 1.42 -15.01
CA ARG A 140 16.73 2.04 -16.09
C ARG A 140 18.12 1.41 -16.24
N LYS A 141 18.83 1.22 -15.14
CA LYS A 141 20.14 0.57 -15.13
C LYS A 141 20.06 -0.88 -15.64
N LYS A 142 19.03 -1.59 -15.28
CA LYS A 142 18.81 -2.95 -15.75
C LYS A 142 18.56 -3.01 -17.26
N GLN A 143 17.78 -2.09 -17.79
CA GLN A 143 17.52 -2.00 -19.26
C GLN A 143 18.80 -1.68 -20.04
N VAL A 144 19.67 -0.83 -19.52
CA VAL A 144 20.94 -0.48 -20.18
C VAL A 144 21.92 -1.68 -20.21
N ARG A 145 21.84 -2.60 -19.24
CA ARG A 145 22.69 -3.80 -19.18
C ARG A 145 22.20 -4.95 -20.06
N GLU A 146 20.94 -4.93 -20.46
CA GLU A 146 20.34 -5.88 -21.37
C GLU A 146 20.45 -5.38 -22.82
#